data_64f233766a82f7c7f64bdf048077dd4b
#
_entry.id   64f233766a82f7c7f64bdf048077dd4b
#
_cell.length_a   1.000
_cell.length_b   1.000
_cell.length_c   1.000
_cell.angle_alpha   90.00
_cell.angle_beta   90.00
_cell.angle_gamma   90.00
#
_symmetry.space_group_name_H-M   'P 1'
#
loop_
_entity.id
_entity.type
_entity.pdbx_description
1 polymer ?
#
loop_
_entity_poly.entity_id
_entity_poly.type
_entity_poly.pdbx_seq_one_letter_code
_entity_poly.pdbx_strand_id
1 'polypeptide(L)'
;GDDHALTELIRDEVDRICNMVDRMEVFSESGPLERQAVNIHQVLDRVQHLAKNGFGKHLRYVTNFDPSLPPVLGNRDQLVQAFLNLIKNAAEAAPTKGGEIILETAYQHGVRFAVPGAGSRIHLPLRVSVKDNGEGIPEDIQEYLFDPFFTSKPQGSGLGLALVAKIIGDHGGVIECQSEPKKTEFRVMLPMAEGNALGAPEETP
;
A
#
# COMPACT_ATOMS: atom_id res chain seq x y z
N GLY A 1 -7.72 -35.61 20.63
CA GLY A 1 -6.46 -34.84 20.51
C GLY A 1 -6.08 -34.59 19.06
N ASP A 2 -5.76 -35.61 18.30
CA ASP A 2 -5.19 -35.44 16.94
C ASP A 2 -6.18 -34.94 15.89
N ASP A 3 -7.46 -35.35 15.98
CA ASP A 3 -8.50 -34.93 15.02
C ASP A 3 -8.79 -33.43 15.08
N HIS A 4 -8.66 -32.81 16.26
CA HIS A 4 -8.90 -31.36 16.41
C HIS A 4 -7.74 -30.54 15.82
N ALA A 5 -6.51 -30.97 16.05
CA ALA A 5 -5.32 -30.34 15.49
C ALA A 5 -5.30 -30.47 13.96
N LEU A 6 -5.70 -31.62 13.42
CA LEU A 6 -5.81 -31.83 11.97
C LEU A 6 -6.91 -30.96 11.35
N THR A 7 -8.05 -30.82 12.03
CA THR A 7 -9.15 -29.97 11.55
C THR A 7 -8.76 -28.48 11.55
N GLU A 8 -8.02 -28.02 12.56
CA GLU A 8 -7.49 -26.65 12.59
C GLU A 8 -6.47 -26.41 11.47
N LEU A 9 -5.55 -27.34 11.27
CA LEU A 9 -4.56 -27.26 10.19
C LEU A 9 -5.21 -27.20 8.80
N ILE A 10 -6.24 -28.02 8.56
CA ILE A 10 -6.99 -28.02 7.29
C ILE A 10 -7.72 -26.68 7.10
N ARG A 11 -8.34 -26.14 8.15
CA ARG A 11 -9.02 -24.84 8.08
C ARG A 11 -8.04 -23.72 7.76
N ASP A 12 -6.91 -23.68 8.45
CA ASP A 12 -5.88 -22.65 8.22
C ASP A 12 -5.33 -22.71 6.78
N GLU A 13 -5.15 -23.92 6.22
CA GLU A 13 -4.69 -24.09 4.85
C GLU A 13 -5.77 -23.71 3.82
N VAL A 14 -7.05 -24.02 4.09
CA VAL A 14 -8.18 -23.58 3.25
C VAL A 14 -8.30 -22.05 3.25
N ASP A 15 -8.22 -21.41 4.42
CA ASP A 15 -8.24 -19.95 4.53
C ASP A 15 -7.05 -19.32 3.81
N ARG A 16 -5.90 -19.95 3.85
CA ARG A 16 -4.70 -19.53 3.10
C ARG A 16 -4.93 -19.61 1.59
N ILE A 17 -5.49 -20.72 1.11
CA ILE A 17 -5.80 -20.92 -0.32
C ILE A 17 -6.85 -19.91 -0.79
N CYS A 18 -7.93 -19.70 -0.04
CA CYS A 18 -8.94 -18.71 -0.35
C CYS A 18 -8.34 -17.30 -0.44
N ASN A 19 -7.55 -16.90 0.55
CA ASN A 19 -6.84 -15.62 0.51
C ASN A 19 -5.88 -15.49 -0.69
N MET A 20 -5.30 -16.59 -1.16
CA MET A 20 -4.43 -16.60 -2.32
C MET A 20 -5.24 -16.43 -3.61
N VAL A 21 -6.39 -17.10 -3.73
CA VAL A 21 -7.32 -16.98 -4.86
C VAL A 21 -7.87 -15.56 -4.94
N ASP A 22 -8.36 -14.99 -3.83
CA ASP A 22 -8.89 -13.61 -3.78
C ASP A 22 -7.84 -12.58 -4.24
N ARG A 23 -6.57 -12.79 -3.87
CA ARG A 23 -5.47 -11.94 -4.32
C ARG A 23 -5.14 -12.13 -5.80
N MET A 24 -5.28 -13.35 -6.33
CA MET A 24 -5.08 -13.62 -7.75
C MET A 24 -6.20 -13.02 -8.61
N GLU A 25 -7.42 -12.93 -8.12
CA GLU A 25 -8.51 -12.26 -8.82
C GLU A 25 -8.18 -10.80 -9.14
N VAL A 26 -7.56 -10.06 -8.20
CA VAL A 26 -7.12 -8.68 -8.43
C VAL A 26 -6.09 -8.57 -9.56
N PHE A 27 -5.25 -9.60 -9.78
CA PHE A 27 -4.34 -9.65 -10.92
C PHE A 27 -5.07 -9.93 -12.23
N SER A 28 -6.24 -10.57 -12.18
CA SER A 28 -7.05 -10.96 -13.35
C SER A 28 -8.07 -9.89 -13.74
N GLU A 29 -8.48 -9.03 -12.81
CA GLU A 29 -9.45 -7.97 -13.09
C GLU A 29 -8.85 -6.91 -14.03
N SER A 30 -9.15 -7.05 -15.33
CA SER A 30 -8.78 -6.09 -16.40
C SER A 30 -9.91 -5.10 -16.71
N GLY A 31 -10.89 -4.95 -15.81
CA GLY A 31 -12.00 -4.02 -15.97
C GLY A 31 -11.59 -2.56 -15.77
N PRO A 32 -12.37 -1.59 -16.31
CA PRO A 32 -12.11 -0.18 -16.06
C PRO A 32 -12.20 0.11 -14.57
N LEU A 33 -11.12 0.60 -13.99
CA LEU A 33 -11.08 1.00 -12.59
C LEU A 33 -11.97 2.23 -12.38
N GLU A 34 -13.04 2.10 -11.61
CA GLU A 34 -13.83 3.24 -11.19
C GLU A 34 -13.00 4.12 -10.24
N ARG A 35 -12.55 5.25 -10.74
CA ARG A 35 -11.74 6.21 -9.99
C ARG A 35 -12.58 7.42 -9.62
N GLN A 36 -12.39 7.87 -8.39
CA GLN A 36 -13.00 9.09 -7.86
C GLN A 36 -11.97 9.90 -7.08
N ALA A 37 -12.34 11.12 -6.70
CA ALA A 37 -11.52 11.92 -5.82
C ALA A 37 -11.56 11.33 -4.39
N VAL A 38 -10.42 10.82 -3.92
CA VAL A 38 -10.29 10.14 -2.62
C VAL A 38 -9.40 10.94 -1.70
N ASN A 39 -9.88 11.24 -0.49
CA ASN A 39 -9.05 11.78 0.56
C ASN A 39 -8.15 10.67 1.13
N ILE A 40 -6.85 10.78 0.87
CA ILE A 40 -5.88 9.75 1.28
C ILE A 40 -5.76 9.62 2.79
N HIS A 41 -5.96 10.69 3.56
CA HIS A 41 -5.92 10.63 5.02
C HIS A 41 -7.03 9.76 5.58
N GLN A 42 -8.25 9.82 5.00
CA GLN A 42 -9.35 8.92 5.40
C GLN A 42 -9.03 7.44 5.11
N VAL A 43 -8.31 7.15 4.03
CA VAL A 43 -7.83 5.80 3.71
C VAL A 43 -6.85 5.35 4.79
N LEU A 44 -5.85 6.16 5.10
CA LEU A 44 -4.81 5.85 6.08
C LEU A 44 -5.37 5.71 7.50
N ASP A 45 -6.31 6.58 7.89
CA ASP A 45 -6.99 6.48 9.19
C ASP A 45 -7.77 5.16 9.31
N ARG A 46 -8.51 4.77 8.26
CA ARG A 46 -9.21 3.48 8.23
C ARG A 46 -8.26 2.31 8.36
N VAL A 47 -7.17 2.31 7.60
CA VAL A 47 -6.17 1.23 7.64
C VAL A 47 -5.48 1.16 9.00
N GLN A 48 -5.10 2.30 9.58
CA GLN A 48 -4.52 2.38 10.92
C GLN A 48 -5.49 1.83 11.98
N HIS A 49 -6.77 2.19 11.88
CA HIS A 49 -7.80 1.68 12.80
C HIS A 49 -7.94 0.15 12.72
N LEU A 50 -7.97 -0.42 11.51
CA LEU A 50 -8.03 -1.86 11.30
C LEU A 50 -6.77 -2.56 11.87
N ALA A 51 -5.58 -2.01 11.63
CA ALA A 51 -4.34 -2.56 12.13
C ALA A 51 -4.25 -2.51 13.66
N LYS A 52 -4.61 -1.39 14.29
CA LYS A 52 -4.62 -1.21 15.75
C LYS A 52 -5.58 -2.16 16.48
N ASN A 53 -6.70 -2.51 15.85
CA ASN A 53 -7.67 -3.44 16.42
C ASN A 53 -7.40 -4.90 16.07
N GLY A 54 -6.47 -5.17 15.16
CA GLY A 54 -6.10 -6.50 14.69
C GLY A 54 -4.65 -6.85 14.98
N PHE A 55 -3.92 -7.11 13.91
CA PHE A 55 -2.55 -7.65 13.92
C PHE A 55 -1.48 -6.70 14.50
N GLY A 56 -1.71 -5.39 14.47
CA GLY A 56 -0.75 -4.35 14.91
C GLY A 56 -1.07 -3.70 16.25
N LYS A 57 -1.93 -4.29 17.09
CA LYS A 57 -2.37 -3.71 18.37
C LYS A 57 -1.24 -3.45 19.38
N HIS A 58 -0.12 -4.15 19.25
CA HIS A 58 1.05 -4.03 20.13
C HIS A 58 2.05 -2.96 19.69
N LEU A 59 1.82 -2.33 18.53
CA LEU A 59 2.72 -1.36 17.93
C LEU A 59 2.32 0.08 18.28
N ARG A 60 3.32 0.93 18.30
CA ARG A 60 3.13 2.38 18.35
C ARG A 60 2.90 2.91 16.94
N TYR A 61 1.89 3.75 16.77
CA TYR A 61 1.60 4.43 15.49
C TYR A 61 1.82 5.92 15.64
N VAL A 62 2.60 6.50 14.73
CA VAL A 62 2.83 7.94 14.59
C VAL A 62 2.29 8.38 13.25
N THR A 63 1.57 9.49 13.21
CA THR A 63 1.01 10.07 11.98
C THR A 63 1.51 11.49 11.80
N ASN A 64 2.11 11.76 10.63
CA ASN A 64 2.60 13.07 10.22
C ASN A 64 1.95 13.42 8.87
N PHE A 65 0.72 13.90 8.92
CA PHE A 65 -0.06 14.18 7.72
C PHE A 65 0.03 15.66 7.34
N ASP A 66 0.31 15.90 6.06
CA ASP A 66 0.21 17.23 5.45
C ASP A 66 -1.27 17.56 5.20
N PRO A 67 -1.87 18.48 5.95
CA PRO A 67 -3.30 18.79 5.84
C PRO A 67 -3.66 19.47 4.52
N SER A 68 -2.68 19.95 3.77
CA SER A 68 -2.89 20.64 2.49
C SER A 68 -3.00 19.73 1.29
N LEU A 69 -2.83 18.39 1.49
CA LEU A 69 -2.86 17.44 0.39
C LEU A 69 -4.20 17.45 -0.36
N PRO A 70 -4.19 17.65 -1.69
CA PRO A 70 -5.39 17.49 -2.50
C PRO A 70 -5.82 16.01 -2.58
N PRO A 71 -7.06 15.74 -3.00
CA PRO A 71 -7.52 14.37 -3.21
C PRO A 71 -6.68 13.62 -4.26
N VAL A 72 -6.56 12.30 -4.07
CA VAL A 72 -6.00 11.36 -5.04
C VAL A 72 -7.09 10.92 -6.00
N LEU A 73 -6.79 10.76 -7.28
CA LEU A 73 -7.69 10.11 -8.23
C LEU A 73 -7.55 8.59 -8.10
N GLY A 74 -8.54 7.92 -7.49
CA GLY A 74 -8.40 6.49 -7.25
C GLY A 74 -9.67 5.78 -6.81
N ASN A 75 -9.54 4.47 -6.62
CA ASN A 75 -10.53 3.60 -6.00
C ASN A 75 -10.19 3.44 -4.51
N ARG A 76 -11.12 3.83 -3.65
CA ARG A 76 -10.91 3.86 -2.21
C ARG A 76 -10.60 2.49 -1.60
N ASP A 77 -11.31 1.45 -2.03
CA ASP A 77 -11.18 0.13 -1.42
C ASP A 77 -9.87 -0.54 -1.85
N GLN A 78 -9.44 -0.36 -3.09
CA GLN A 78 -8.13 -0.81 -3.56
C GLN A 78 -6.99 -0.07 -2.84
N LEU A 79 -7.10 1.24 -2.63
CA LEU A 79 -6.10 1.99 -1.86
C LEU A 79 -6.05 1.52 -0.40
N VAL A 80 -7.21 1.25 0.24
CA VAL A 80 -7.25 0.62 1.58
C VAL A 80 -6.52 -0.72 1.56
N GLN A 81 -6.76 -1.56 0.57
CA GLN A 81 -6.10 -2.87 0.43
C GLN A 81 -4.59 -2.73 0.28
N ALA A 82 -4.12 -1.81 -0.57
CA ALA A 82 -2.69 -1.56 -0.77
C ALA A 82 -2.01 -1.11 0.52
N PHE A 83 -2.54 -0.11 1.20
CA PHE A 83 -1.94 0.40 2.44
C PHE A 83 -2.07 -0.59 3.61
N LEU A 84 -3.15 -1.40 3.66
CA LEU A 84 -3.28 -2.46 4.65
C LEU A 84 -2.17 -3.53 4.48
N ASN A 85 -1.84 -3.90 3.24
CA ASN A 85 -0.72 -4.81 2.96
C ASN A 85 0.64 -4.20 3.39
N LEU A 86 0.87 -2.91 3.12
CA LEU A 86 2.11 -2.25 3.55
C LEU A 86 2.22 -2.21 5.07
N ILE A 87 1.16 -1.81 5.77
CA ILE A 87 1.15 -1.76 7.25
C ILE A 87 1.27 -3.16 7.85
N LYS A 88 0.68 -4.18 7.23
CA LYS A 88 0.83 -5.57 7.67
C LYS A 88 2.28 -6.02 7.55
N ASN A 89 2.95 -5.73 6.43
CA ASN A 89 4.37 -6.04 6.26
C ASN A 89 5.25 -5.32 7.29
N ALA A 90 4.97 -4.04 7.54
CA ALA A 90 5.65 -3.25 8.57
C ALA A 90 5.43 -3.83 9.97
N ALA A 91 4.21 -4.24 10.29
CA ALA A 91 3.87 -4.85 11.59
C ALA A 91 4.55 -6.21 11.82
N GLU A 92 4.71 -6.99 10.77
CA GLU A 92 5.41 -8.28 10.83
C GLU A 92 6.93 -8.12 10.95
N ALA A 93 7.49 -7.01 10.43
CA ALA A 93 8.93 -6.70 10.52
C ALA A 93 9.29 -6.00 11.83
N ALA A 94 8.38 -5.23 12.39
CA ALA A 94 8.62 -4.44 13.60
C ALA A 94 8.85 -5.32 14.84
N PRO A 95 9.75 -4.93 15.75
CA PRO A 95 10.03 -5.69 16.96
C PRO A 95 8.80 -5.74 17.88
N THR A 96 8.60 -6.89 18.55
CA THR A 96 7.47 -7.10 19.47
C THR A 96 7.46 -6.09 20.62
N LYS A 97 8.63 -5.63 21.07
CA LYS A 97 8.78 -4.57 22.07
C LYS A 97 9.39 -3.33 21.43
N GLY A 98 8.67 -2.21 21.52
CA GLY A 98 9.12 -0.93 20.96
C GLY A 98 8.95 -0.84 19.45
N GLY A 99 8.15 -1.72 18.85
CA GLY A 99 7.80 -1.63 17.42
C GLY A 99 7.00 -0.37 17.13
N GLU A 100 7.38 0.32 16.06
CA GLU A 100 6.78 1.58 15.65
C GLU A 100 6.51 1.59 14.15
N ILE A 101 5.33 2.10 13.80
CA ILE A 101 4.96 2.40 12.41
C ILE A 101 4.67 3.88 12.30
N ILE A 102 5.30 4.55 11.34
CA ILE A 102 5.09 5.96 11.04
C ILE A 102 4.41 6.08 9.69
N LEU A 103 3.27 6.78 9.66
CA LEU A 103 2.56 7.14 8.45
C LEU A 103 2.77 8.62 8.16
N GLU A 104 3.31 8.93 7.00
CA GLU A 104 3.57 10.30 6.59
C GLU A 104 2.92 10.59 5.25
N THR A 105 2.42 11.81 5.10
CA THR A 105 1.98 12.34 3.80
C THR A 105 2.67 13.67 3.52
N ALA A 106 3.00 13.92 2.27
CA ALA A 106 3.58 15.18 1.86
C ALA A 106 3.25 15.52 0.41
N TYR A 107 3.13 16.81 0.13
CA TYR A 107 3.07 17.30 -1.23
C TYR A 107 4.50 17.57 -1.76
N GLN A 108 4.84 16.95 -2.89
CA GLN A 108 6.16 17.10 -3.52
C GLN A 108 6.07 17.97 -4.77
N HIS A 109 6.55 19.18 -4.68
CA HIS A 109 6.62 20.08 -5.83
C HIS A 109 7.65 19.62 -6.85
N GLY A 110 7.30 19.63 -8.13
CA GLY A 110 8.25 19.46 -9.24
C GLY A 110 8.79 18.05 -9.46
N VAL A 111 8.35 17.07 -8.69
CA VAL A 111 8.78 15.67 -8.89
C VAL A 111 8.05 15.08 -10.11
N ARG A 112 8.85 14.68 -11.10
CA ARG A 112 8.37 14.06 -12.34
C ARG A 112 9.05 12.73 -12.54
N PHE A 113 8.28 11.68 -12.66
CA PHE A 113 8.78 10.32 -12.93
C PHE A 113 8.80 10.05 -14.43
N ALA A 114 9.90 9.48 -14.91
CA ALA A 114 9.97 8.93 -16.26
C ALA A 114 9.32 7.54 -16.25
N VAL A 115 8.21 7.39 -16.99
CA VAL A 115 7.59 6.08 -17.16
C VAL A 115 8.17 5.43 -18.39
N PRO A 116 8.74 4.21 -18.31
CA PRO A 116 9.25 3.49 -19.47
C PRO A 116 8.15 3.32 -20.51
N GLY A 117 8.39 3.74 -21.74
CA GLY A 117 7.47 3.57 -22.88
C GLY A 117 6.43 4.69 -23.09
N ALA A 118 6.28 5.64 -22.18
CA ALA A 118 5.24 6.69 -22.30
C ALA A 118 5.72 7.99 -22.96
N GLY A 119 7.01 8.17 -23.21
CA GLY A 119 7.55 9.40 -23.84
C GLY A 119 7.30 10.71 -23.06
N SER A 120 6.53 10.67 -21.98
CA SER A 120 6.19 11.81 -21.16
C SER A 120 6.52 11.55 -19.68
N ARG A 121 6.87 12.63 -18.96
CA ARG A 121 7.07 12.57 -17.51
C ARG A 121 5.74 12.76 -16.81
N ILE A 122 5.41 11.85 -15.91
CA ILE A 122 4.19 11.94 -15.09
C ILE A 122 4.48 12.72 -13.81
N HIS A 123 3.59 13.63 -13.48
CA HIS A 123 3.64 14.38 -12.23
C HIS A 123 2.90 13.62 -11.13
N LEU A 124 3.62 13.18 -10.09
CA LEU A 124 3.10 12.44 -8.95
C LEU A 124 3.39 13.23 -7.66
N PRO A 125 2.61 14.27 -7.37
CA PRO A 125 2.94 15.18 -6.28
C PRO A 125 2.59 14.64 -4.89
N LEU A 126 1.74 13.62 -4.80
CA LEU A 126 1.24 13.12 -3.53
C LEU A 126 2.10 11.95 -3.07
N ARG A 127 2.87 12.15 -2.01
CA ARG A 127 3.68 11.10 -1.38
C ARG A 127 2.99 10.61 -0.12
N VAL A 128 2.89 9.28 -0.01
CA VAL A 128 2.54 8.59 1.23
C VAL A 128 3.70 7.67 1.60
N SER A 129 4.21 7.79 2.82
CA SER A 129 5.27 6.94 3.34
C SER A 129 4.75 6.08 4.49
N VAL A 130 5.06 4.78 4.43
CA VAL A 130 4.89 3.83 5.52
C VAL A 130 6.27 3.41 5.98
N LYS A 131 6.61 3.74 7.24
CA LYS A 131 7.93 3.46 7.82
C LYS A 131 7.79 2.52 9.00
N ASP A 132 8.74 1.63 9.17
CA ASP A 132 8.88 0.78 10.34
C ASP A 132 10.31 0.78 10.88
N ASN A 133 10.47 0.36 12.12
CA ASN A 133 11.75 0.21 12.80
C ASN A 133 12.16 -1.27 12.90
N GLY A 134 11.76 -2.11 11.96
CA GLY A 134 12.08 -3.53 11.85
C GLY A 134 13.54 -3.80 11.52
N GLU A 135 13.85 -5.07 11.29
CA GLU A 135 15.23 -5.51 11.01
C GLU A 135 15.82 -4.93 9.73
N GLY A 136 14.96 -4.44 8.83
CA GLY A 136 15.34 -4.01 7.49
C GLY A 136 15.25 -5.14 6.48
N ILE A 137 15.50 -4.81 5.23
CA ILE A 137 15.46 -5.72 4.09
C ILE A 137 16.86 -5.77 3.48
N PRO A 138 17.47 -6.97 3.37
CA PRO A 138 18.79 -7.12 2.75
C PRO A 138 18.82 -6.54 1.33
N GLU A 139 19.93 -5.91 0.96
CA GLU A 139 20.09 -5.18 -0.29
C GLU A 139 19.90 -6.07 -1.53
N ASP A 140 20.39 -7.31 -1.45
CA ASP A 140 20.34 -8.32 -2.51
C ASP A 140 18.92 -8.78 -2.86
N ILE A 141 17.94 -8.55 -1.96
CA ILE A 141 16.54 -8.91 -2.22
C ILE A 141 15.63 -7.70 -2.48
N GLN A 142 16.13 -6.49 -2.29
CA GLN A 142 15.31 -5.28 -2.46
C GLN A 142 14.80 -5.10 -3.90
N GLU A 143 15.55 -5.53 -4.91
CA GLU A 143 15.16 -5.45 -6.32
C GLU A 143 14.00 -6.39 -6.69
N TYR A 144 13.79 -7.48 -5.89
CA TYR A 144 12.77 -8.50 -6.16
C TYR A 144 11.51 -8.34 -5.30
N LEU A 145 11.45 -7.33 -4.43
CA LEU A 145 10.37 -7.17 -3.43
C LEU A 145 8.96 -7.10 -4.03
N PHE A 146 8.85 -6.59 -5.23
CA PHE A 146 7.57 -6.41 -5.92
C PHE A 146 7.28 -7.53 -6.93
N ASP A 147 8.18 -8.51 -7.05
CA ASP A 147 7.96 -9.65 -7.94
C ASP A 147 6.91 -10.60 -7.34
N PRO A 148 5.96 -11.06 -8.15
CA PRO A 148 4.98 -12.05 -7.69
C PRO A 148 5.66 -13.33 -7.19
N PHE A 149 5.13 -13.87 -6.09
CA PHE A 149 5.62 -15.10 -5.43
C PHE A 149 7.01 -14.98 -4.77
N PHE A 150 7.64 -13.83 -4.82
CA PHE A 150 8.87 -13.59 -4.08
C PHE A 150 8.56 -13.33 -2.59
N THR A 151 9.18 -14.12 -1.71
CA THR A 151 9.04 -13.94 -0.26
C THR A 151 10.23 -14.51 0.49
N SER A 152 10.72 -13.77 1.46
CA SER A 152 11.72 -14.27 2.44
C SER A 152 11.07 -14.92 3.67
N LYS A 153 9.74 -14.87 3.78
CA LYS A 153 8.99 -15.38 4.94
C LYS A 153 8.54 -16.82 4.68
N PRO A 154 8.75 -17.77 5.62
CA PRO A 154 8.40 -19.19 5.44
C PRO A 154 6.92 -19.44 5.14
N GLN A 155 6.02 -18.61 5.65
CA GLN A 155 4.57 -18.70 5.45
C GLN A 155 4.01 -17.58 4.56
N GLY A 156 4.88 -16.79 3.91
CA GLY A 156 4.49 -15.72 3.02
C GLY A 156 3.99 -16.25 1.67
N SER A 157 2.92 -15.69 1.13
CA SER A 157 2.47 -16.02 -0.23
C SER A 157 3.30 -15.35 -1.32
N GLY A 158 4.11 -14.34 -0.99
CA GLY A 158 4.85 -13.53 -1.96
C GLY A 158 3.97 -12.64 -2.84
N LEU A 159 2.67 -12.52 -2.54
CA LEU A 159 1.73 -11.75 -3.36
C LEU A 159 1.41 -10.37 -2.77
N GLY A 160 1.73 -10.11 -1.51
CA GLY A 160 1.32 -8.87 -0.83
C GLY A 160 1.91 -7.61 -1.45
N LEU A 161 3.23 -7.55 -1.66
CA LEU A 161 3.89 -6.38 -2.26
C LEU A 161 3.67 -6.30 -3.78
N ALA A 162 3.60 -7.45 -4.47
CA ALA A 162 3.22 -7.49 -5.89
C ALA A 162 1.82 -6.91 -6.11
N LEU A 163 0.86 -7.24 -5.23
CA LEU A 163 -0.48 -6.67 -5.25
C LEU A 163 -0.46 -5.15 -5.01
N VAL A 164 0.35 -4.68 -4.05
CA VAL A 164 0.52 -3.24 -3.81
C VAL A 164 1.05 -2.56 -5.08
N ALA A 165 2.11 -3.08 -5.69
CA ALA A 165 2.69 -2.52 -6.90
C ALA A 165 1.66 -2.47 -8.05
N LYS A 166 0.86 -3.53 -8.23
CA LYS A 166 -0.21 -3.55 -9.22
C LYS A 166 -1.27 -2.49 -8.94
N ILE A 167 -1.82 -2.44 -7.72
CA ILE A 167 -2.84 -1.46 -7.36
C ILE A 167 -2.31 -0.03 -7.58
N ILE A 168 -1.11 0.27 -7.09
CA ILE A 168 -0.52 1.61 -7.23
C ILE A 168 -0.27 1.94 -8.71
N GLY A 169 0.25 0.99 -9.50
CA GLY A 169 0.43 1.14 -10.94
C GLY A 169 -0.89 1.36 -11.69
N ASP A 170 -1.93 0.60 -11.36
CA ASP A 170 -3.28 0.77 -11.92
C ASP A 170 -3.88 2.17 -11.58
N HIS A 171 -3.43 2.81 -10.50
CA HIS A 171 -3.76 4.19 -10.14
C HIS A 171 -2.85 5.23 -10.83
N GLY A 172 -1.92 4.79 -11.68
CA GLY A 172 -0.95 5.68 -12.33
C GLY A 172 0.13 6.18 -11.38
N GLY A 173 0.30 5.54 -10.23
CA GLY A 173 1.31 5.84 -9.23
C GLY A 173 2.57 4.98 -9.34
N VAL A 174 3.50 5.24 -8.45
CA VAL A 174 4.77 4.51 -8.30
C VAL A 174 4.98 4.17 -6.84
N ILE A 175 5.56 3.00 -6.58
CA ILE A 175 6.01 2.61 -5.24
C ILE A 175 7.52 2.35 -5.25
N GLU A 176 8.19 2.79 -4.21
CA GLU A 176 9.62 2.59 -3.96
C GLU A 176 9.84 2.05 -2.55
N CYS A 177 10.91 1.29 -2.36
CA CYS A 177 11.37 0.83 -1.06
C CYS A 177 12.77 1.36 -0.79
N GLN A 178 12.98 1.88 0.41
CA GLN A 178 14.31 2.16 0.96
C GLN A 178 14.42 1.47 2.30
N SER A 179 15.43 0.63 2.46
CA SER A 179 15.58 -0.13 3.69
C SER A 179 17.03 -0.17 4.15
N GLU A 180 17.18 0.09 5.43
CA GLU A 180 18.41 -0.02 6.21
C GLU A 180 18.08 -0.75 7.51
N PRO A 181 19.05 -1.30 8.25
CA PRO A 181 18.80 -1.90 9.56
C PRO A 181 18.06 -0.94 10.49
N LYS A 182 16.96 -1.38 11.05
CA LYS A 182 16.03 -0.62 11.93
C LYS A 182 15.26 0.51 11.25
N LYS A 183 15.21 0.51 9.92
CA LYS A 183 14.46 1.52 9.19
C LYS A 183 14.09 1.01 7.80
N THR A 184 12.85 0.66 7.60
CA THR A 184 12.30 0.42 6.26
C THR A 184 11.26 1.49 5.94
N GLU A 185 11.30 2.03 4.74
CA GLU A 185 10.35 3.00 4.23
C GLU A 185 9.84 2.56 2.87
N PHE A 186 8.53 2.35 2.77
CA PHE A 186 7.82 2.25 1.50
C PHE A 186 7.22 3.61 1.16
N ARG A 187 7.57 4.15 -0.02
CA ARG A 187 7.07 5.41 -0.55
C ARG A 187 6.15 5.15 -1.71
N VAL A 188 4.93 5.61 -1.58
CA VAL A 188 3.92 5.58 -2.63
C VAL A 188 3.72 6.98 -3.16
N MET A 189 3.92 7.18 -4.47
CA MET A 189 3.65 8.43 -5.16
C MET A 189 2.40 8.26 -6.01
N LEU A 190 1.43 9.18 -5.86
CA LEU A 190 0.13 9.11 -6.51
C LEU A 190 -0.18 10.39 -7.30
N PRO A 191 -0.94 10.25 -8.39
CA PRO A 191 -1.47 11.41 -9.10
C PRO A 191 -2.55 12.11 -8.28
N MET A 192 -2.62 13.40 -8.44
CA MET A 192 -3.68 14.25 -7.91
C MET A 192 -4.96 14.07 -8.74
N ALA A 193 -6.12 14.04 -8.09
CA ALA A 193 -7.36 14.23 -8.81
C ALA A 193 -7.33 15.66 -9.40
N GLU A 194 -7.35 15.75 -10.72
CA GLU A 194 -7.51 17.05 -11.36
C GLU A 194 -8.81 17.65 -10.84
N GLY A 195 -8.72 18.83 -10.24
CA GLY A 195 -9.90 19.56 -9.83
C GLY A 195 -10.76 19.78 -11.06
N ASN A 196 -11.85 19.05 -11.17
CA ASN A 196 -12.90 19.44 -12.06
C ASN A 196 -13.32 20.82 -11.56
N ALA A 197 -13.01 21.84 -12.32
CA ALA A 197 -13.39 23.21 -12.02
C ALA A 197 -14.88 23.17 -11.65
N LEU A 198 -15.16 23.36 -10.37
CA LEU A 198 -16.53 23.58 -9.91
C LEU A 198 -17.06 24.74 -10.72
N GLY A 199 -17.88 24.44 -11.75
CA GLY A 199 -18.77 25.37 -12.41
C GLY A 199 -18.07 26.61 -12.96
N ALA A 200 -17.48 26.52 -14.15
CA ALA A 200 -17.52 27.66 -15.04
C ALA A 200 -19.02 27.91 -15.36
N PRO A 201 -19.60 29.08 -15.09
CA PRO A 201 -20.92 29.35 -15.58
C PRO A 201 -20.87 29.29 -17.12
N GLU A 202 -21.76 28.52 -17.71
CA GLU A 202 -22.03 28.60 -19.15
C GLU A 202 -22.36 30.05 -19.46
N GLU A 203 -21.46 30.74 -20.11
CA GLU A 203 -21.80 31.96 -20.86
C GLU A 203 -22.65 31.54 -22.05
N THR A 204 -23.94 31.66 -21.88
CA THR A 204 -24.90 31.55 -22.98
C THR A 204 -24.77 32.77 -23.87
N PRO A 205 -24.75 32.66 -25.21
CA PRO A 205 -24.61 33.73 -26.19
C PRO A 205 -25.81 34.66 -26.23
#